data_ccda5b67048c8e303f9a55fc08e8868a
#
_entry.id   ccda5b67048c8e303f9a55fc08e8868a
#
_cell.length_a   1.000
_cell.length_b   1.000
_cell.length_c   1.000
_cell.angle_alpha   90.00
_cell.angle_beta   90.00
_cell.angle_gamma   90.00
#
_symmetry.space_group_name_H-M   'P 1'
#
loop_
_entity.id
_entity.type
_entity.pdbx_description
1 polymer ?
#
loop_
_entity_poly.entity_id
_entity_poly.type
_entity_poly.pdbx_seq_one_letter_code
_entity_poly.pdbx_strand_id
1 'polypeptide(L)'
;MIAKIFGKIIKKSPSSIMVLTGGIGFEILISSRTFEKIPEVGSEAELDIYTHVREDELKLVGFLDLSDKNFFLKLISVSGISIKIALSALSIYSGEELGRIISTREVDLLRRIPGIGLKLAERMIVELKDKIEDVKMGGIIRPGMEENEKIYEVKQALKT
;
A
#
# COMPACT_ATOMS: atom_id res chain seq x y z
N MET A 1 -10.64 -0.64 13.93
CA MET A 1 -9.88 -0.43 12.70
C MET A 1 -10.43 -1.30 11.58
N ILE A 2 -10.53 -0.74 10.38
CA ILE A 2 -10.95 -1.49 9.20
C ILE A 2 -9.69 -1.89 8.44
N ALA A 3 -9.45 -3.19 8.31
CA ALA A 3 -8.22 -3.72 7.71
C ALA A 3 -8.45 -4.38 6.36
N LYS A 4 -9.68 -4.81 6.08
CA LYS A 4 -10.05 -5.46 4.82
C LYS A 4 -11.53 -5.22 4.55
N ILE A 5 -11.87 -5.01 3.29
CA ILE A 5 -13.27 -4.89 2.87
C ILE A 5 -13.48 -5.82 1.67
N PHE A 6 -14.53 -6.61 1.75
CA PHE A 6 -15.00 -7.43 0.64
C PHE A 6 -16.44 -7.07 0.36
N GLY A 7 -16.75 -6.72 -0.87
CA GLY A 7 -18.11 -6.37 -1.24
C GLY A 7 -18.25 -6.01 -2.70
N LYS A 8 -19.39 -5.46 -3.04
CA LYS A 8 -19.75 -5.11 -4.41
C LYS A 8 -19.36 -3.68 -4.72
N ILE A 9 -18.68 -3.49 -5.84
CA ILE A 9 -18.34 -2.14 -6.32
C ILE A 9 -19.59 -1.50 -6.88
N ILE A 10 -20.01 -0.37 -6.29
CA ILE A 10 -21.21 0.35 -6.75
C ILE A 10 -20.88 1.69 -7.40
N LYS A 11 -19.66 2.17 -7.25
CA LYS A 11 -19.18 3.40 -7.88
C LYS A 11 -17.68 3.32 -8.05
N LYS A 12 -17.18 3.90 -9.14
CA LYS A 12 -15.77 3.78 -9.50
C LYS A 12 -15.27 5.07 -10.15
N SER A 13 -14.15 5.59 -9.67
CA SER A 13 -13.45 6.73 -10.25
C SER A 13 -11.94 6.51 -10.15
N PRO A 14 -11.11 7.26 -10.88
CA PRO A 14 -9.65 7.07 -10.81
C PRO A 14 -9.03 7.26 -9.42
N SER A 15 -9.69 7.99 -8.54
CA SER A 15 -9.15 8.30 -7.21
C SER A 15 -9.90 7.64 -6.07
N SER A 16 -11.09 7.09 -6.32
CA SER A 16 -11.87 6.45 -5.26
C SER A 16 -12.90 5.48 -5.83
N ILE A 17 -13.28 4.54 -4.99
CA ILE A 17 -14.37 3.62 -5.28
C ILE A 17 -15.33 3.60 -4.09
N MET A 18 -16.53 3.12 -4.35
CA MET A 18 -17.48 2.82 -3.28
C MET A 18 -17.80 1.34 -3.31
N VAL A 19 -17.60 0.68 -2.18
CA VAL A 19 -17.88 -0.75 -2.02
C VAL A 19 -19.02 -0.91 -1.03
N LEU A 20 -20.04 -1.63 -1.46
CA LEU A 20 -21.21 -1.95 -0.64
C LEU A 20 -21.02 -3.33 0.00
N THR A 21 -21.07 -3.36 1.30
CA THR A 21 -21.02 -4.61 2.06
C THR A 21 -21.88 -4.49 3.31
N GLY A 22 -22.70 -5.50 3.55
CA GLY A 22 -23.60 -5.51 4.70
C GLY A 22 -24.56 -4.32 4.76
N GLY A 23 -24.96 -3.77 3.63
CA GLY A 23 -25.84 -2.60 3.58
C GLY A 23 -25.14 -1.27 3.82
N ILE A 24 -23.82 -1.26 3.95
CA ILE A 24 -23.02 -0.05 4.17
C ILE A 24 -22.15 0.21 2.95
N GLY A 25 -22.18 1.46 2.44
CA GLY A 25 -21.29 1.88 1.37
C GLY A 25 -20.03 2.52 1.95
N PHE A 26 -18.87 1.97 1.63
CA PHE A 26 -17.59 2.49 2.06
C PHE A 26 -16.92 3.22 0.88
N GLU A 27 -16.60 4.49 1.07
CA GLU A 27 -15.79 5.22 0.12
C GLU A 27 -14.31 4.95 0.41
N ILE A 28 -13.59 4.48 -0.59
CA ILE A 28 -12.21 4.02 -0.44
C ILE A 28 -11.35 4.76 -1.45
N LEU A 29 -10.32 5.43 -0.95
CA LEU A 29 -9.33 6.10 -1.79
C LEU A 29 -8.40 5.05 -2.39
N ILE A 30 -8.07 5.20 -3.66
CA ILE A 30 -7.22 4.26 -4.38
C ILE A 30 -6.22 5.01 -5.26
N SER A 31 -5.17 4.33 -5.67
CA SER A 31 -4.25 4.83 -6.69
C SER A 31 -4.85 4.60 -8.07
N SER A 32 -4.35 5.33 -9.08
CA SER A 32 -4.79 5.11 -10.46
C SER A 32 -4.41 3.71 -10.96
N ARG A 33 -3.30 3.17 -10.48
CA ARG A 33 -2.90 1.80 -10.82
C ARG A 33 -3.91 0.77 -10.27
N THR A 34 -4.41 1.00 -9.07
CA THR A 34 -5.50 0.17 -8.50
C THR A 34 -6.76 0.32 -9.32
N PHE A 35 -7.11 1.55 -9.72
CA PHE A 35 -8.28 1.80 -10.56
C PHE A 35 -8.25 1.00 -11.86
N GLU A 36 -7.10 0.92 -12.49
CA GLU A 36 -6.94 0.17 -13.75
C GLU A 36 -7.14 -1.33 -13.57
N LYS A 37 -6.81 -1.85 -12.40
CA LYS A 37 -6.88 -3.30 -12.10
C LYS A 37 -8.18 -3.74 -11.46
N ILE A 38 -8.91 -2.82 -10.84
CA ILE A 38 -10.11 -3.16 -10.11
C ILE A 38 -11.22 -3.57 -11.10
N PRO A 39 -12.06 -4.55 -10.75
CA PRO A 39 -13.13 -4.98 -11.67
C PRO A 39 -14.20 -3.91 -11.86
N GLU A 40 -15.08 -4.14 -12.81
CA GLU A 40 -16.13 -3.21 -13.16
C GLU A 40 -17.18 -3.04 -12.05
N VAL A 41 -17.91 -1.91 -12.11
CA VAL A 41 -19.07 -1.68 -11.25
C VAL A 41 -20.04 -2.86 -11.36
N GLY A 42 -20.51 -3.33 -10.22
CA GLY A 42 -21.37 -4.50 -10.14
C GLY A 42 -20.64 -5.78 -9.77
N SER A 43 -19.31 -5.80 -9.89
CA SER A 43 -18.48 -6.94 -9.53
C SER A 43 -18.08 -6.88 -8.06
N GLU A 44 -17.72 -8.02 -7.50
CA GLU A 44 -17.18 -8.10 -6.16
C GLU A 44 -15.68 -7.84 -6.17
N ALA A 45 -15.19 -7.21 -5.12
CA ALA A 45 -13.77 -6.95 -4.93
C ALA A 45 -13.39 -7.10 -3.47
N GLU A 46 -12.16 -7.49 -3.24
CA GLU A 46 -11.57 -7.57 -1.91
C GLU A 46 -10.35 -6.65 -1.89
N LEU A 47 -10.29 -5.77 -0.89
CA LEU A 47 -9.20 -4.83 -0.76
C LEU A 47 -8.63 -4.88 0.65
N ASP A 48 -7.30 -4.78 0.72
CA ASP A 48 -6.62 -4.49 1.97
C ASP A 48 -6.80 -3.01 2.25
N ILE A 49 -7.09 -2.65 3.48
CA ILE A 49 -7.47 -1.30 3.87
C ILE A 49 -6.48 -0.73 4.89
N TYR A 50 -6.10 0.51 4.64
CA TYR A 50 -5.49 1.35 5.68
C TYR A 50 -6.57 2.31 6.18
N THR A 51 -6.82 2.30 7.48
CA THR A 51 -7.77 3.22 8.11
C THR A 51 -7.03 4.41 8.69
N HIS A 52 -7.33 5.59 8.17
CA HIS A 52 -6.76 6.84 8.64
C HIS A 52 -7.79 7.53 9.52
N VAL A 53 -7.49 7.65 10.79
CA VAL A 53 -8.37 8.29 11.75
C VAL A 53 -7.67 9.48 12.38
N ARG A 54 -8.33 10.62 12.28
CA ARG A 54 -7.95 11.84 12.99
C ARG A 54 -9.16 12.33 13.75
N GLU A 55 -8.98 13.38 14.54
CA GLU A 55 -10.03 13.93 15.38
C GLU A 55 -11.32 14.25 14.62
N ASP A 56 -11.18 14.79 13.42
CA ASP A 56 -12.29 15.26 12.59
C ASP A 56 -12.39 14.53 11.25
N GLU A 57 -11.63 13.45 11.07
CA GLU A 57 -11.49 12.84 9.75
C GLU A 57 -11.33 11.32 9.87
N LEU A 58 -12.04 10.60 9.01
CA LEU A 58 -11.85 9.17 8.83
C LEU A 58 -11.76 8.91 7.34
N LYS A 59 -10.64 8.35 6.90
CA LYS A 59 -10.42 7.97 5.49
C LYS A 59 -10.02 6.52 5.41
N LEU A 60 -10.49 5.87 4.36
CA LEU A 60 -10.08 4.50 4.03
C LEU A 60 -9.27 4.55 2.75
N VAL A 61 -8.15 3.85 2.74
CA VAL A 61 -7.29 3.73 1.56
C VAL A 61 -7.20 2.25 1.22
N GLY A 62 -7.46 1.90 -0.03
CA GLY A 62 -7.56 0.51 -0.45
C GLY A 62 -6.47 0.08 -1.41
N PHE A 63 -6.08 -1.19 -1.29
CA PHE A 63 -5.01 -1.80 -2.08
C PHE A 63 -5.43 -3.19 -2.54
N LEU A 64 -5.12 -3.51 -3.78
CA LEU A 64 -5.26 -4.87 -4.29
C LEU A 64 -4.02 -5.71 -4.00
N ASP A 65 -2.89 -5.05 -3.80
CA ASP A 65 -1.60 -5.69 -3.62
C ASP A 65 -1.04 -5.32 -2.25
N LEU A 66 -0.69 -6.33 -1.47
CA LEU A 66 -0.15 -6.14 -0.12
C LEU A 66 1.19 -5.40 -0.15
N SER A 67 1.99 -5.60 -1.20
CA SER A 67 3.26 -4.89 -1.32
C SER A 67 3.04 -3.38 -1.46
N ASP A 68 2.00 -2.98 -2.19
CA ASP A 68 1.63 -1.57 -2.33
C ASP A 68 1.15 -1.00 -0.98
N LYS A 69 0.35 -1.75 -0.24
CA LYS A 69 -0.07 -1.33 1.10
C LYS A 69 1.12 -1.15 2.03
N ASN A 70 2.02 -2.12 2.04
CA ASN A 70 3.21 -2.06 2.89
C ASN A 70 4.08 -0.85 2.55
N PHE A 71 4.26 -0.58 1.27
CA PHE A 71 5.03 0.58 0.86
C PHE A 71 4.31 1.90 1.16
N PHE A 72 3.00 1.92 1.00
CA PHE A 72 2.19 3.07 1.39
C PHE A 72 2.42 3.44 2.86
N LEU A 73 2.43 2.45 3.74
CA LEU A 73 2.68 2.68 5.17
C LEU A 73 4.07 3.26 5.42
N LYS A 74 5.07 2.81 4.67
CA LYS A 74 6.41 3.37 4.73
C LYS A 74 6.42 4.81 4.25
N LEU A 75 5.74 5.10 3.15
CA LEU A 75 5.67 6.45 2.60
C LEU A 75 5.07 7.45 3.58
N ILE A 76 3.93 7.14 4.17
CA ILE A 76 3.28 8.07 5.10
C ILE A 76 4.01 8.22 6.42
N SER A 77 4.98 7.36 6.70
CA SER A 77 5.85 7.52 7.88
C SER A 77 6.90 8.61 7.69
N VAL A 78 7.13 9.03 6.46
CA VAL A 78 8.08 10.10 6.14
C VAL A 78 7.41 11.45 6.35
N SER A 79 8.05 12.32 7.14
CA SER A 79 7.55 13.66 7.35
C SER A 79 7.46 14.42 6.02
N GLY A 80 6.30 15.01 5.76
CA GLY A 80 6.03 15.72 4.51
C GLY A 80 5.29 14.91 3.47
N ILE A 81 5.07 13.62 3.69
CA ILE A 81 4.30 12.79 2.77
C ILE A 81 2.90 12.55 3.33
N SER A 82 1.92 13.15 2.66
CA SER A 82 0.50 12.96 2.95
C SER A 82 -0.04 11.70 2.26
N ILE A 83 -1.25 11.31 2.61
CA ILE A 83 -1.97 10.24 1.90
C ILE A 83 -2.03 10.54 0.40
N LYS A 84 -2.32 11.78 0.04
CA LYS A 84 -2.42 12.20 -1.36
C LYS A 84 -1.09 12.00 -2.11
N ILE A 85 0.02 12.39 -1.51
CA ILE A 85 1.34 12.23 -2.12
C ILE A 85 1.70 10.75 -2.22
N ALA A 86 1.43 9.98 -1.17
CA ALA A 86 1.68 8.54 -1.19
C ALA A 86 0.88 7.83 -2.28
N LEU A 87 -0.40 8.19 -2.45
CA LEU A 87 -1.22 7.63 -3.52
C LEU A 87 -0.74 8.09 -4.90
N SER A 88 -0.24 9.32 -5.02
CA SER A 88 0.38 9.78 -6.26
C SER A 88 1.61 8.95 -6.60
N ALA A 89 2.43 8.65 -5.60
CA ALA A 89 3.61 7.79 -5.79
C ALA A 89 3.21 6.40 -6.31
N LEU A 90 2.21 5.79 -5.67
CA LEU A 90 1.73 4.46 -6.07
C LEU A 90 0.88 4.48 -7.33
N SER A 91 0.52 5.64 -7.82
CA SER A 91 -0.13 5.78 -9.13
C SER A 91 0.88 5.75 -10.27
N ILE A 92 2.14 6.10 -10.00
CA ILE A 92 3.22 6.10 -10.98
C ILE A 92 4.06 4.83 -10.89
N TYR A 93 4.39 4.41 -9.69
CA TYR A 93 5.27 3.27 -9.43
C TYR A 93 4.59 2.25 -8.53
N SER A 94 4.92 0.97 -8.72
CA SER A 94 4.51 -0.06 -7.77
C SER A 94 5.33 0.06 -6.47
N GLY A 95 4.89 -0.60 -5.41
CA GLY A 95 5.65 -0.67 -4.18
C GLY A 95 7.04 -1.27 -4.39
N GLU A 96 7.13 -2.29 -5.24
CA GLU A 96 8.43 -2.90 -5.60
C GLU A 96 9.34 -1.93 -6.35
N GLU A 97 8.78 -1.21 -7.33
CA GLU A 97 9.54 -0.20 -8.07
C GLU A 97 10.03 0.92 -7.17
N LEU A 98 9.20 1.39 -6.26
CA LEU A 98 9.58 2.42 -5.29
C LEU A 98 10.70 1.91 -4.38
N GLY A 99 10.61 0.66 -3.93
CA GLY A 99 11.68 0.05 -3.14
C GLY A 99 13.00 0.04 -3.87
N ARG A 100 13.00 -0.31 -5.15
CA ARG A 100 14.21 -0.30 -5.98
C ARG A 100 14.74 1.13 -6.17
N ILE A 101 13.84 2.08 -6.49
CA ILE A 101 14.22 3.48 -6.68
C ILE A 101 14.89 4.05 -5.43
N ILE A 102 14.36 3.76 -4.26
CA ILE A 102 14.94 4.17 -2.99
C ILE A 102 16.29 3.51 -2.77
N SER A 103 16.39 2.21 -3.01
CA SER A 103 17.63 1.45 -2.83
C SER A 103 18.75 1.93 -3.73
N THR A 104 18.43 2.32 -4.95
CA THR A 104 19.40 2.81 -5.93
C THR A 104 19.56 4.32 -5.92
N ARG A 105 18.89 5.02 -5.01
CA ARG A 105 18.96 6.47 -4.80
C ARG A 105 18.66 7.29 -6.05
N GLU A 106 17.66 6.88 -6.80
CA GLU A 106 17.26 7.55 -8.04
C GLU A 106 16.34 8.74 -7.75
N VAL A 107 16.93 9.83 -7.29
CA VAL A 107 16.22 11.07 -6.90
C VAL A 107 15.34 11.59 -8.04
N ASP A 108 15.81 11.56 -9.27
CA ASP A 108 15.09 12.11 -10.42
C ASP A 108 13.77 11.35 -10.66
N LEU A 109 13.77 10.05 -10.43
CA LEU A 109 12.55 9.26 -10.56
C LEU A 109 11.53 9.62 -9.48
N LEU A 110 11.98 9.88 -8.26
CA LEU A 110 11.09 10.33 -7.18
C LEU A 110 10.48 11.69 -7.46
N ARG A 111 11.25 12.57 -8.09
CA ARG A 111 10.78 13.91 -8.41
C ARG A 111 9.72 13.95 -9.49
N ARG A 112 9.51 12.87 -10.21
CA ARG A 112 8.41 12.74 -11.17
C ARG A 112 7.06 12.61 -10.47
N ILE A 113 7.07 12.26 -9.19
CA ILE A 113 5.84 12.12 -8.41
C ILE A 113 5.33 13.52 -8.03
N PRO A 114 4.07 13.85 -8.38
CA PRO A 114 3.51 15.14 -8.00
C PRO A 114 3.59 15.37 -6.48
N GLY A 115 4.08 16.53 -6.09
CA GLY A 115 4.24 16.88 -4.68
C GLY A 115 5.61 16.53 -4.08
N ILE A 116 6.47 15.86 -4.83
CA ILE A 116 7.82 15.50 -4.37
C ILE A 116 8.87 16.32 -5.11
N GLY A 117 9.50 17.24 -4.38
CA GLY A 117 10.64 18.00 -4.86
C GLY A 117 11.94 17.37 -4.41
N LEU A 118 13.05 18.05 -4.68
CA LEU A 118 14.39 17.55 -4.38
C LEU A 118 14.58 17.21 -2.89
N LYS A 119 14.24 18.13 -2.00
CA LYS A 119 14.43 17.93 -0.56
C LYS A 119 13.64 16.75 -0.02
N LEU A 120 12.38 16.63 -0.44
CA LEU A 120 11.53 15.53 0.01
C LEU A 120 12.02 14.21 -0.55
N ALA A 121 12.45 14.19 -1.81
CA ALA A 121 13.04 12.99 -2.42
C ALA A 121 14.27 12.52 -1.66
N GLU A 122 15.15 13.44 -1.33
CA GLU A 122 16.35 13.10 -0.55
C GLU A 122 15.98 12.59 0.84
N ARG A 123 14.99 13.22 1.50
CA ARG A 123 14.49 12.77 2.81
C ARG A 123 13.90 11.37 2.72
N MET A 124 13.13 11.10 1.69
CA MET A 124 12.57 9.76 1.46
C MET A 124 13.68 8.70 1.39
N ILE A 125 14.72 8.99 0.64
CA ILE A 125 15.84 8.05 0.49
C ILE A 125 16.51 7.80 1.83
N VAL A 126 16.82 8.86 2.57
CA VAL A 126 17.47 8.74 3.88
C VAL A 126 16.60 7.95 4.86
N GLU A 127 15.32 8.30 4.97
CA GLU A 127 14.45 7.69 5.97
C GLU A 127 13.98 6.28 5.60
N LEU A 128 13.81 6.00 4.30
CA LEU A 128 13.27 4.71 3.85
C LEU A 128 14.33 3.68 3.53
N LYS A 129 15.54 4.09 3.21
CA LYS A 129 16.61 3.17 2.85
C LYS A 129 16.84 2.10 3.92
N ASP A 130 16.97 2.52 5.17
CA ASP A 130 17.18 1.60 6.29
C ASP A 130 16.01 0.65 6.48
N LYS A 131 14.80 1.16 6.34
CA LYS A 131 13.57 0.34 6.46
C LYS A 131 13.48 -0.73 5.38
N ILE A 132 13.97 -0.45 4.18
CA ILE A 132 13.99 -1.40 3.07
C ILE A 132 15.08 -2.44 3.29
N GLU A 133 16.26 -2.02 3.76
CA GLU A 133 17.36 -2.91 4.08
C GLU A 133 16.98 -3.88 5.22
N ASP A 134 16.31 -3.39 6.23
CA ASP A 134 15.80 -4.22 7.33
C ASP A 134 14.88 -5.33 6.81
N VAL A 135 14.01 -5.02 5.88
CA VAL A 135 13.13 -6.00 5.25
C VAL A 135 13.95 -7.02 4.46
N LYS A 136 14.96 -6.58 3.71
CA LYS A 136 15.85 -7.48 2.99
C LYS A 136 16.65 -8.37 3.93
N MET A 137 17.17 -7.82 5.00
CA MET A 137 17.90 -8.57 6.02
C MET A 137 16.99 -9.58 6.70
N GLY A 138 15.79 -9.17 7.04
CA GLY A 138 14.76 -10.06 7.56
C GLY A 138 14.43 -11.18 6.59
N GLY A 139 14.37 -10.86 5.28
CA GLY A 139 14.16 -11.84 4.24
C GLY A 139 15.30 -12.82 4.07
N ILE A 140 16.52 -12.37 4.30
CA ILE A 140 17.73 -13.23 4.22
C ILE A 140 17.79 -14.17 5.42
N ILE A 141 17.40 -13.69 6.58
CA ILE A 141 17.42 -14.48 7.82
C ILE A 141 16.27 -15.48 7.85
N ARG A 142 15.19 -15.17 7.18
CA ARG A 142 13.95 -15.93 7.21
C ARG A 142 13.79 -17.13 6.27
N PRO A 143 14.61 -17.40 5.25
CA PRO A 143 14.27 -18.51 4.34
C PRO A 143 14.04 -19.83 5.07
N GLY A 144 14.87 -20.14 6.04
CA GLY A 144 14.67 -21.33 6.85
C GLY A 144 13.50 -21.22 7.82
N MET A 145 13.28 -20.04 8.34
CA MET A 145 12.17 -19.77 9.23
C MET A 145 10.86 -19.73 8.48
N GLU A 146 10.89 -19.20 7.27
CA GLU A 146 9.72 -19.19 6.41
C GLU A 146 9.31 -20.59 6.00
N GLU A 147 10.28 -21.42 5.70
CA GLU A 147 9.99 -22.81 5.43
C GLU A 147 9.38 -23.46 6.66
N ASN A 148 9.95 -23.20 7.79
CA ASN A 148 9.42 -23.70 9.05
C ASN A 148 8.05 -23.10 9.35
N GLU A 149 7.88 -21.83 9.07
CA GLU A 149 6.59 -21.19 9.25
C GLU A 149 5.56 -21.68 8.25
N LYS A 150 5.95 -21.87 7.01
CA LYS A 150 5.07 -22.45 5.99
C LYS A 150 4.70 -23.88 6.34
N ILE A 151 5.67 -24.64 6.72
CA ILE A 151 5.45 -25.99 7.21
C ILE A 151 4.59 -25.94 8.46
N TYR A 152 4.87 -24.98 9.30
CA TYR A 152 4.14 -24.75 10.52
C TYR A 152 2.72 -24.29 10.24
N GLU A 153 2.53 -23.36 9.34
CA GLU A 153 1.20 -22.91 8.93
C GLU A 153 0.43 -23.99 8.22
N VAL A 154 1.07 -24.73 7.36
CA VAL A 154 0.48 -25.89 6.73
C VAL A 154 0.13 -26.90 7.79
N LYS A 155 1.02 -27.15 8.70
CA LYS A 155 0.76 -28.00 9.85
C LYS A 155 -0.23 -27.36 10.79
N GLN A 156 -0.21 -26.07 10.93
CA GLN A 156 -1.18 -25.34 11.73
C GLN A 156 -2.53 -25.34 11.06
N ALA A 157 -2.56 -25.17 9.77
CA ALA A 157 -3.77 -25.33 9.01
C ALA A 157 -4.21 -26.79 9.03
N LEU A 158 -3.26 -27.68 9.06
CA LEU A 158 -3.48 -29.12 9.14
C LEU A 158 -3.71 -29.58 10.55
N LYS A 159 -2.89 -29.10 11.43
CA LYS A 159 -2.90 -29.48 12.82
C LYS A 159 -3.47 -28.40 13.70
N THR A 160 -3.66 -27.30 13.12
CA THR A 160 -4.45 -26.31 13.83
C THR A 160 -5.81 -26.54 13.50
#